data_2851961c3e6ca43eedd818ec3b12b291
#
_entry.id   2851961c3e6ca43eedd818ec3b12b291
#
_cell.length_a   1.000
_cell.length_b   1.000
_cell.length_c   1.000
_cell.angle_alpha   90.00
_cell.angle_beta   90.00
_cell.angle_gamma   90.00
#
_symmetry.space_group_name_H-M   'P 1'
#
loop_
_entity.id
_entity.type
_entity.pdbx_description
1 polymer ?
#
loop_
_entity_poly.entity_id
_entity_poly.type
_entity_poly.pdbx_seq_one_letter_code
_entity_poly.pdbx_strand_id
1 'polypeptide(L)'
;MYPYGLQDKKALNMLILEILEQYTDSDHPLTQMEIVDLLEKNYGVPCTRQTVKNNLMLLGEMGYEISMEGGICLMSRQFENAELRMLIDSVLFSRTLSGKQAKRLIEKLTGLGNKYFRAKVKHVCHLPKLIHSDNKQVLLNLDVLNDAIEQERKVSFTYNSYGKDFQLHPRRKKPYIVNPYQMVANQGRYYLLCSYDTSNRLSHYRLDYMTKLEMLDAKVEPMDQMEDFVQGYSLPKHMAEHIYMFSGPSVQVKMRVSEHMIGALIDWFGKEFRIVQEEADKLIVSVACNKLAMRYWALQYGEYAEILEPESLRDDIREVVDCMASSYQ
;
A
#
# COMPACT_ATOMS: atom_id res chain seq x y z
N MET A 1 13.72 12.84 -27.94
CA MET A 1 14.16 12.95 -29.34
C MET A 1 14.41 11.53 -29.84
N TYR A 2 13.55 11.00 -30.69
CA TYR A 2 13.75 9.67 -31.28
C TYR A 2 14.91 9.75 -32.27
N PRO A 3 15.94 8.89 -32.18
CA PRO A 3 17.19 9.03 -32.93
C PRO A 3 17.07 8.69 -34.42
N TYR A 4 15.89 8.28 -34.89
CA TYR A 4 15.64 7.98 -36.30
C TYR A 4 14.37 8.70 -36.72
N GLY A 5 14.44 9.54 -37.77
CA GLY A 5 13.26 10.16 -38.35
C GLY A 5 12.28 9.07 -38.78
N LEU A 6 11.18 8.93 -38.03
CA LEU A 6 10.08 8.03 -38.37
C LEU A 6 9.34 8.59 -39.60
N GLN A 7 9.90 8.45 -40.78
CA GLN A 7 9.23 8.79 -42.03
C GLN A 7 8.15 7.76 -42.42
N ASP A 8 7.94 6.73 -41.61
CA ASP A 8 7.00 5.65 -41.94
C ASP A 8 5.59 6.06 -41.45
N LYS A 9 4.73 6.34 -42.45
CA LYS A 9 3.30 6.65 -42.23
C LYS A 9 2.55 5.53 -41.47
N LYS A 10 3.11 4.35 -41.35
CA LYS A 10 2.52 3.23 -40.58
C LYS A 10 2.48 3.45 -39.08
N ALA A 11 3.39 4.28 -38.53
CA ALA A 11 3.41 4.62 -37.10
C ALA A 11 2.51 5.80 -36.73
N LEU A 12 1.82 6.44 -37.72
CA LEU A 12 1.12 7.70 -37.51
C LEU A 12 -0.01 7.60 -36.47
N ASN A 13 -0.73 6.48 -36.42
CA ASN A 13 -1.76 6.25 -35.42
C ASN A 13 -1.20 6.28 -33.99
N MET A 14 -0.04 5.62 -33.80
CA MET A 14 0.63 5.60 -32.49
C MET A 14 1.10 6.99 -32.08
N LEU A 15 1.65 7.75 -33.03
CA LEU A 15 2.13 9.11 -32.76
C LEU A 15 0.97 10.08 -32.45
N ILE A 16 -0.15 9.94 -33.16
CA ILE A 16 -1.37 10.73 -32.87
C ILE A 16 -1.90 10.37 -31.50
N LEU A 17 -1.98 9.08 -31.17
CA LEU A 17 -2.42 8.60 -29.85
C LEU A 17 -1.51 9.18 -28.75
N GLU A 18 -0.19 9.10 -28.91
CA GLU A 18 0.77 9.69 -27.97
C GLU A 18 0.59 11.19 -27.79
N ILE A 19 0.31 11.92 -28.88
CA ILE A 19 -0.02 13.35 -28.80
C ILE A 19 -1.30 13.58 -27.99
N LEU A 20 -2.36 12.81 -28.24
CA LEU A 20 -3.60 12.94 -27.49
C LEU A 20 -3.40 12.62 -26.01
N GLU A 21 -2.69 11.54 -25.69
CA GLU A 21 -2.36 11.16 -24.30
C GLU A 21 -1.56 12.27 -23.58
N GLN A 22 -0.60 12.88 -24.25
CA GLN A 22 0.32 13.84 -23.66
C GLN A 22 -0.21 15.26 -23.59
N TYR A 23 -0.99 15.69 -24.58
CA TYR A 23 -1.31 17.10 -24.80
C TYR A 23 -2.80 17.43 -24.65
N THR A 24 -3.69 16.44 -24.42
CA THR A 24 -5.13 16.70 -24.29
C THR A 24 -5.69 16.30 -22.93
N ASP A 25 -6.77 16.93 -22.56
CA ASP A 25 -7.76 16.55 -21.56
C ASP A 25 -9.06 17.34 -21.86
N SER A 26 -10.10 17.21 -21.03
CA SER A 26 -11.39 17.91 -21.20
C SER A 26 -11.24 19.44 -21.26
N ASP A 27 -10.24 19.99 -20.55
CA ASP A 27 -10.01 21.44 -20.47
C ASP A 27 -9.07 21.93 -21.59
N HIS A 28 -8.36 21.02 -22.27
CA HIS A 28 -7.32 21.33 -23.24
C HIS A 28 -7.47 20.48 -24.50
N PRO A 29 -8.58 20.62 -25.26
CA PRO A 29 -8.72 19.94 -26.53
C PRO A 29 -7.78 20.57 -27.59
N LEU A 30 -7.40 19.79 -28.58
CA LEU A 30 -6.58 20.24 -29.71
C LEU A 30 -7.40 20.35 -30.99
N THR A 31 -7.01 21.24 -31.88
CA THR A 31 -7.47 21.26 -33.27
C THR A 31 -6.68 20.27 -34.13
N GLN A 32 -7.21 19.89 -35.28
CA GLN A 32 -6.47 19.05 -36.25
C GLN A 32 -5.16 19.69 -36.70
N MET A 33 -5.09 21.03 -36.79
CA MET A 33 -3.88 21.75 -37.17
C MET A 33 -2.82 21.68 -36.08
N GLU A 34 -3.19 21.86 -34.82
CA GLU A 34 -2.26 21.72 -33.70
C GLU A 34 -1.69 20.30 -33.62
N ILE A 35 -2.48 19.27 -33.95
CA ILE A 35 -1.96 17.89 -34.04
C ILE A 35 -0.95 17.77 -35.18
N VAL A 36 -1.22 18.35 -36.35
CA VAL A 36 -0.27 18.39 -37.48
C VAL A 36 1.05 19.05 -37.06
N ASP A 37 0.96 20.23 -36.43
CA ASP A 37 2.11 21.00 -35.95
C ASP A 37 2.94 20.23 -34.90
N LEU A 38 2.25 19.52 -33.99
CA LEU A 38 2.90 18.68 -32.98
C LEU A 38 3.56 17.45 -33.58
N LEU A 39 2.99 16.83 -34.61
CA LEU A 39 3.60 15.71 -35.34
C LEU A 39 4.89 16.14 -36.04
N GLU A 40 4.87 17.26 -36.72
CA GLU A 40 6.05 17.80 -37.38
C GLU A 40 7.12 18.22 -36.38
N LYS A 41 6.73 18.97 -35.34
CA LYS A 41 7.65 19.51 -34.32
C LYS A 41 8.31 18.43 -33.46
N ASN A 42 7.53 17.45 -33.00
CA ASN A 42 8.01 16.46 -32.03
C ASN A 42 8.65 15.24 -32.68
N TYR A 43 8.17 14.87 -33.88
CA TYR A 43 8.56 13.61 -34.54
C TYR A 43 9.13 13.80 -35.94
N GLY A 44 9.04 15.02 -36.50
CA GLY A 44 9.51 15.31 -37.87
C GLY A 44 8.65 14.65 -38.95
N VAL A 45 7.39 14.37 -38.67
CA VAL A 45 6.44 13.70 -39.58
C VAL A 45 5.44 14.70 -40.13
N PRO A 46 5.66 15.18 -41.39
CA PRO A 46 4.68 16.05 -42.03
C PRO A 46 3.44 15.27 -42.46
N CYS A 47 2.27 15.77 -42.17
CA CYS A 47 1.02 15.18 -42.63
C CYS A 47 -0.06 16.25 -42.90
N THR A 48 -1.18 15.84 -43.47
CA THR A 48 -2.31 16.72 -43.78
C THR A 48 -3.39 16.59 -42.72
N ARG A 49 -4.26 17.61 -42.58
CA ARG A 49 -5.46 17.56 -41.74
C ARG A 49 -6.33 16.34 -42.05
N GLN A 50 -6.51 16.01 -43.34
CA GLN A 50 -7.31 14.84 -43.73
C GLN A 50 -6.67 13.54 -43.23
N THR A 51 -5.34 13.46 -43.24
CA THR A 51 -4.63 12.28 -42.70
C THR A 51 -4.86 12.15 -41.20
N VAL A 52 -4.78 13.26 -40.45
CA VAL A 52 -5.08 13.25 -39.01
C VAL A 52 -6.54 12.81 -38.77
N LYS A 53 -7.51 13.38 -39.52
CA LYS A 53 -8.92 12.99 -39.39
C LYS A 53 -9.13 11.48 -39.60
N ASN A 54 -8.55 10.91 -40.65
CA ASN A 54 -8.69 9.48 -40.94
C ASN A 54 -8.10 8.61 -39.85
N ASN A 55 -6.94 9.00 -39.27
CA ASN A 55 -6.32 8.27 -38.19
C ASN A 55 -7.10 8.39 -36.86
N LEU A 56 -7.72 9.54 -36.58
CA LEU A 56 -8.62 9.69 -35.42
C LEU A 56 -9.86 8.79 -35.53
N MET A 57 -10.44 8.68 -36.72
CA MET A 57 -11.56 7.76 -36.96
C MET A 57 -11.14 6.30 -36.73
N LEU A 58 -9.96 5.92 -37.26
CA LEU A 58 -9.41 4.57 -37.05
C LEU A 58 -9.13 4.28 -35.57
N LEU A 59 -8.58 5.23 -34.83
CA LEU A 59 -8.39 5.08 -33.38
C LEU A 59 -9.74 4.88 -32.65
N GLY A 60 -10.80 5.61 -33.07
CA GLY A 60 -12.16 5.41 -32.55
C GLY A 60 -12.68 4.00 -32.86
N GLU A 61 -12.48 3.49 -34.06
CA GLU A 61 -12.84 2.11 -34.45
C GLU A 61 -12.04 1.07 -33.64
N MET A 62 -10.82 1.38 -33.20
CA MET A 62 -10.02 0.53 -32.32
C MET A 62 -10.43 0.59 -30.84
N GLY A 63 -11.45 1.39 -30.51
CA GLY A 63 -12.03 1.46 -29.17
C GLY A 63 -11.53 2.62 -28.30
N TYR A 64 -10.73 3.55 -28.85
CA TYR A 64 -10.35 4.76 -28.11
C TYR A 64 -11.50 5.78 -28.11
N GLU A 65 -11.92 6.22 -26.94
CA GLU A 65 -12.93 7.29 -26.82
C GLU A 65 -12.31 8.64 -27.07
N ILE A 66 -12.57 9.19 -28.27
CA ILE A 66 -12.03 10.49 -28.69
C ILE A 66 -13.22 11.43 -28.87
N SER A 67 -13.28 12.51 -28.07
CA SER A 67 -14.23 13.60 -28.29
C SER A 67 -13.74 14.49 -29.43
N MET A 68 -14.68 14.92 -30.28
CA MET A 68 -14.46 15.92 -31.33
C MET A 68 -15.32 17.18 -31.14
N GLU A 69 -16.13 17.24 -30.10
CA GLU A 69 -16.96 18.38 -29.76
C GLU A 69 -16.12 19.43 -29.01
N GLY A 70 -16.05 20.65 -29.57
CA GLY A 70 -15.24 21.71 -29.00
C GLY A 70 -13.73 21.57 -29.20
N GLY A 71 -13.31 20.52 -29.91
CA GLY A 71 -11.92 20.15 -30.19
C GLY A 71 -11.66 18.65 -29.94
N ILE A 72 -10.45 18.21 -30.22
CA ILE A 72 -10.06 16.80 -30.18
C ILE A 72 -9.39 16.52 -28.84
N CYS A 73 -9.95 15.62 -28.04
CA CYS A 73 -9.31 15.14 -26.82
C CYS A 73 -9.58 13.65 -26.61
N LEU A 74 -8.65 12.96 -25.99
CA LEU A 74 -8.78 11.58 -25.55
C LEU A 74 -9.54 11.54 -24.22
N MET A 75 -10.72 10.88 -24.24
CA MET A 75 -11.56 10.75 -23.06
C MET A 75 -11.19 9.51 -22.21
N SER A 76 -10.92 8.38 -22.88
CA SER A 76 -10.52 7.17 -22.17
C SER A 76 -9.03 7.17 -21.84
N ARG A 77 -8.72 6.94 -20.57
CA ARG A 77 -7.34 6.82 -20.08
C ARG A 77 -7.22 5.60 -19.17
N GLN A 78 -6.03 5.06 -19.04
CA GLN A 78 -5.80 3.94 -18.11
C GLN A 78 -6.10 4.33 -16.66
N PHE A 79 -5.83 5.59 -16.31
CA PHE A 79 -6.10 6.17 -15.00
C PHE A 79 -6.59 7.60 -15.14
N GLU A 80 -7.59 7.94 -14.35
CA GLU A 80 -7.99 9.31 -14.14
C GLU A 80 -6.95 10.10 -13.33
N ASN A 81 -6.96 11.43 -13.48
CA ASN A 81 -6.00 12.28 -12.77
C ASN A 81 -6.08 12.12 -11.23
N ALA A 82 -7.28 11.92 -10.68
CA ALA A 82 -7.49 11.69 -9.25
C ALA A 82 -6.90 10.34 -8.80
N GLU A 83 -7.06 9.29 -9.62
CA GLU A 83 -6.51 7.97 -9.36
C GLU A 83 -4.98 7.97 -9.39
N LEU A 84 -4.38 8.59 -10.43
CA LEU A 84 -2.93 8.78 -10.50
C LEU A 84 -2.41 9.56 -9.30
N ARG A 85 -3.12 10.60 -8.86
CA ARG A 85 -2.75 11.36 -7.68
C ARG A 85 -2.78 10.49 -6.42
N MET A 86 -3.82 9.69 -6.23
CA MET A 86 -3.94 8.76 -5.09
C MET A 86 -2.80 7.72 -5.11
N LEU A 87 -2.46 7.16 -6.27
CA LEU A 87 -1.34 6.23 -6.42
C LEU A 87 0.01 6.90 -6.07
N ILE A 88 0.24 8.12 -6.56
CA ILE A 88 1.46 8.89 -6.25
C ILE A 88 1.55 9.17 -4.75
N ASP A 89 0.47 9.61 -4.11
CA ASP A 89 0.45 9.87 -2.68
C ASP A 89 0.67 8.58 -1.87
N SER A 90 0.08 7.44 -2.30
CA SER A 90 0.29 6.13 -1.67
C SER A 90 1.76 5.71 -1.71
N VAL A 91 2.46 5.95 -2.82
CA VAL A 91 3.89 5.68 -2.95
C VAL A 91 4.71 6.65 -2.10
N LEU A 92 4.35 7.93 -2.11
CA LEU A 92 5.05 8.99 -1.38
C LEU A 92 5.03 8.75 0.12
N PHE A 93 3.89 8.33 0.67
CA PHE A 93 3.71 8.04 2.09
C PHE A 93 4.03 6.59 2.49
N SER A 94 4.45 5.75 1.54
CA SER A 94 4.90 4.40 1.83
C SER A 94 6.13 4.41 2.74
N ARG A 95 6.04 3.74 3.88
CA ARG A 95 7.15 3.57 4.82
C ARG A 95 8.03 2.36 4.49
N THR A 96 7.62 1.56 3.51
CA THR A 96 8.30 0.33 3.10
C THR A 96 9.39 0.59 2.07
N LEU A 97 9.13 1.48 1.10
CA LEU A 97 10.06 1.79 0.03
C LEU A 97 11.22 2.66 0.51
N SER A 98 12.40 2.50 -0.09
CA SER A 98 13.46 3.48 0.07
C SER A 98 13.11 4.77 -0.70
N GLY A 99 13.62 5.92 -0.25
CA GLY A 99 13.36 7.21 -0.91
C GLY A 99 13.74 7.21 -2.41
N LYS A 100 14.79 6.47 -2.79
CA LYS A 100 15.20 6.32 -4.19
C LYS A 100 14.19 5.48 -5.00
N GLN A 101 13.66 4.41 -4.41
CA GLN A 101 12.63 3.57 -5.03
C GLN A 101 11.31 4.32 -5.18
N ALA A 102 10.88 5.01 -4.11
CA ALA A 102 9.68 5.84 -4.12
C ALA A 102 9.76 6.91 -5.22
N LYS A 103 10.87 7.66 -5.29
CA LYS A 103 11.09 8.67 -6.34
C LYS A 103 10.97 8.08 -7.74
N ARG A 104 11.66 6.96 -8.02
CA ARG A 104 11.60 6.30 -9.34
C ARG A 104 10.19 5.85 -9.70
N LEU A 105 9.42 5.34 -8.73
CA LEU A 105 8.05 4.89 -8.97
C LEU A 105 7.11 6.08 -9.20
N ILE A 106 7.26 7.16 -8.44
CA ILE A 106 6.51 8.41 -8.62
C ILE A 106 6.79 9.00 -10.02
N GLU A 107 8.05 9.01 -10.47
CA GLU A 107 8.42 9.46 -11.82
C GLU A 107 7.71 8.64 -12.91
N LYS A 108 7.63 7.32 -12.75
CA LYS A 108 6.88 6.45 -13.68
C LYS A 108 5.38 6.75 -13.67
N LEU A 109 4.74 6.83 -12.48
CA LEU A 109 3.32 7.15 -12.37
C LEU A 109 3.00 8.53 -12.94
N THR A 110 3.81 9.53 -12.63
CA THR A 110 3.68 10.88 -13.19
C THR A 110 3.78 10.86 -14.72
N GLY A 111 4.61 9.95 -15.28
CA GLY A 111 4.75 9.75 -16.71
C GLY A 111 3.49 9.26 -17.42
N LEU A 112 2.57 8.59 -16.71
CA LEU A 112 1.28 8.14 -17.26
C LEU A 112 0.28 9.28 -17.44
N GLY A 113 0.46 10.41 -16.76
CA GLY A 113 -0.40 11.58 -16.91
C GLY A 113 0.04 12.48 -18.06
N ASN A 114 -0.87 13.37 -18.50
CA ASN A 114 -0.58 14.38 -19.51
C ASN A 114 0.34 15.51 -18.96
N LYS A 115 0.75 16.44 -19.83
CA LYS A 115 1.63 17.57 -19.45
C LYS A 115 1.00 18.47 -18.37
N TYR A 116 -0.32 18.59 -18.34
CA TYR A 116 -1.05 19.45 -17.39
C TYR A 116 -1.10 18.80 -16.01
N PHE A 117 -1.38 17.49 -15.96
CA PHE A 117 -1.28 16.72 -14.72
C PHE A 117 0.13 16.76 -14.12
N ARG A 118 1.16 16.55 -14.96
CA ARG A 118 2.57 16.61 -14.52
C ARG A 118 2.92 17.98 -13.92
N ALA A 119 2.42 19.07 -14.50
CA ALA A 119 2.63 20.41 -13.96
C ALA A 119 1.96 20.57 -12.58
N LYS A 120 0.73 20.04 -12.41
CA LYS A 120 -0.03 20.11 -11.15
C LYS A 120 0.62 19.31 -10.01
N VAL A 121 1.24 18.15 -10.29
CA VAL A 121 1.85 17.29 -9.26
C VAL A 121 3.34 17.56 -9.03
N LYS A 122 3.96 18.43 -9.78
CA LYS A 122 5.40 18.76 -9.68
C LYS A 122 5.83 19.15 -8.27
N HIS A 123 5.00 19.89 -7.53
CA HIS A 123 5.29 20.32 -6.16
C HIS A 123 5.22 19.16 -5.14
N VAL A 124 4.44 18.13 -5.40
CA VAL A 124 4.30 16.95 -4.51
C VAL A 124 5.60 16.15 -4.50
N CYS A 125 6.26 16.04 -5.63
CA CYS A 125 7.52 15.31 -5.76
C CYS A 125 8.71 16.00 -5.03
N HIS A 126 8.51 17.21 -4.52
CA HIS A 126 9.54 18.00 -3.80
C HIS A 126 9.35 18.03 -2.28
N LEU A 127 8.43 17.23 -1.73
CA LEU A 127 8.25 17.14 -0.28
C LEU A 127 9.53 16.64 0.41
N PRO A 128 9.92 17.26 1.54
CA PRO A 128 11.17 16.94 2.21
C PRO A 128 11.13 15.52 2.78
N LYS A 129 12.30 14.92 2.86
CA LYS A 129 12.65 13.59 3.38
C LYS A 129 11.58 12.96 4.27
N LEU A 130 10.59 12.31 3.66
CA LEU A 130 9.66 11.45 4.36
C LEU A 130 10.42 10.23 4.91
N ILE A 131 9.91 9.66 5.98
CA ILE A 131 10.51 8.48 6.62
C ILE A 131 10.31 7.29 5.70
N HIS A 132 11.32 6.97 4.91
CA HIS A 132 11.39 5.78 4.06
C HIS A 132 12.28 4.71 4.71
N SER A 133 12.11 3.46 4.26
CA SER A 133 12.98 2.35 4.64
C SER A 133 14.39 2.52 4.07
N ASP A 134 15.41 2.10 4.82
CA ASP A 134 16.78 1.99 4.31
C ASP A 134 17.03 0.68 3.54
N ASN A 135 16.11 -0.26 3.61
CA ASN A 135 16.22 -1.55 2.93
C ASN A 135 15.93 -1.42 1.44
N LYS A 136 16.97 -1.49 0.63
CA LYS A 136 16.88 -1.41 -0.83
C LYS A 136 16.33 -2.70 -1.47
N GLN A 137 16.24 -3.80 -0.72
CA GLN A 137 15.83 -5.12 -1.22
C GLN A 137 14.31 -5.34 -1.14
N VAL A 138 13.53 -4.41 -0.60
CA VAL A 138 12.10 -4.61 -0.35
C VAL A 138 11.31 -5.03 -1.59
N LEU A 139 11.55 -4.38 -2.75
CA LEU A 139 10.86 -4.76 -4.00
C LEU A 139 11.26 -6.16 -4.46
N LEU A 140 12.54 -6.53 -4.34
CA LEU A 140 13.00 -7.88 -4.63
C LEU A 140 12.41 -8.90 -3.65
N ASN A 141 12.32 -8.53 -2.37
CA ASN A 141 11.70 -9.39 -1.35
C ASN A 141 10.21 -9.65 -1.66
N LEU A 142 9.49 -8.65 -2.19
CA LEU A 142 8.10 -8.81 -2.63
C LEU A 142 8.00 -9.85 -3.75
N ASP A 143 8.86 -9.76 -4.77
CA ASP A 143 8.86 -10.70 -5.89
C ASP A 143 9.17 -12.13 -5.40
N VAL A 144 10.23 -12.31 -4.60
CA VAL A 144 10.61 -13.63 -4.05
C VAL A 144 9.50 -14.22 -3.17
N LEU A 145 8.81 -13.39 -2.36
CA LEU A 145 7.70 -13.88 -1.52
C LEU A 145 6.47 -14.23 -2.34
N ASN A 146 6.15 -13.47 -3.39
CA ASN A 146 5.06 -13.82 -4.31
C ASN A 146 5.31 -15.20 -4.93
N ASP A 147 6.50 -15.41 -5.48
CA ASP A 147 6.89 -16.69 -6.08
C ASP A 147 6.83 -17.83 -5.06
N ALA A 148 7.34 -17.61 -3.83
CA ALA A 148 7.36 -18.61 -2.79
C ALA A 148 5.95 -18.98 -2.30
N ILE A 149 5.04 -18.01 -2.18
CA ILE A 149 3.64 -18.25 -1.80
C ILE A 149 2.91 -19.00 -2.91
N GLU A 150 3.07 -18.57 -4.18
CA GLU A 150 2.44 -19.22 -5.33
C GLU A 150 2.90 -20.67 -5.52
N GLN A 151 4.20 -20.94 -5.30
CA GLN A 151 4.79 -22.26 -5.44
C GLN A 151 4.71 -23.12 -4.16
N GLU A 152 4.09 -22.61 -3.10
CA GLU A 152 3.99 -23.26 -1.79
C GLU A 152 5.35 -23.71 -1.26
N ARG A 153 6.36 -22.82 -1.30
CA ARG A 153 7.72 -23.06 -0.86
C ARG A 153 8.07 -22.28 0.40
N LYS A 154 8.82 -22.93 1.30
CA LYS A 154 9.38 -22.27 2.47
C LYS A 154 10.38 -21.18 2.05
N VAL A 155 10.56 -20.21 2.92
CA VAL A 155 11.55 -19.16 2.73
C VAL A 155 12.51 -19.09 3.90
N SER A 156 13.74 -18.66 3.61
CA SER A 156 14.70 -18.30 4.63
C SER A 156 15.08 -16.84 4.53
N PHE A 157 15.28 -16.15 5.64
CA PHE A 157 15.71 -14.77 5.68
C PHE A 157 16.44 -14.41 6.98
N THR A 158 17.22 -13.34 6.93
CA THR A 158 17.74 -12.65 8.11
C THR A 158 16.78 -11.55 8.52
N TYR A 159 16.29 -11.60 9.75
CA TYR A 159 15.44 -10.55 10.31
C TYR A 159 16.23 -9.61 11.19
N ASN A 160 16.11 -8.31 10.93
CA ASN A 160 16.94 -7.28 11.52
C ASN A 160 16.15 -6.40 12.51
N SER A 161 16.88 -5.57 13.24
CA SER A 161 16.37 -4.43 14.01
C SER A 161 17.33 -3.27 13.90
N TYR A 162 16.85 -2.04 14.06
CA TYR A 162 17.74 -0.88 14.12
C TYR A 162 18.56 -0.86 15.41
N GLY A 163 19.85 -0.64 15.29
CA GLY A 163 20.74 -0.31 16.40
C GLY A 163 20.73 1.20 16.70
N LYS A 164 21.51 1.60 17.74
CA LYS A 164 21.70 3.01 18.10
C LYS A 164 22.44 3.83 17.02
N ASP A 165 23.08 3.17 16.09
CA ASP A 165 23.74 3.72 14.90
C ASP A 165 22.77 3.94 13.72
N PHE A 166 21.48 3.70 13.93
CA PHE A 166 20.42 3.75 12.91
C PHE A 166 20.61 2.77 11.73
N GLN A 167 21.44 1.73 11.92
CA GLN A 167 21.65 0.69 10.92
C GLN A 167 20.90 -0.60 11.31
N LEU A 168 20.59 -1.42 10.29
CA LEU A 168 19.94 -2.70 10.47
C LEU A 168 20.95 -3.77 10.90
N HIS A 169 20.71 -4.39 12.04
CA HIS A 169 21.52 -5.49 12.59
C HIS A 169 20.68 -6.76 12.74
N PRO A 170 21.25 -7.95 12.43
CA PRO A 170 20.56 -9.21 12.61
C PRO A 170 20.13 -9.42 14.08
N ARG A 171 18.87 -9.79 14.30
CA ARG A 171 18.37 -10.14 15.65
C ARG A 171 18.96 -11.44 16.19
N ARG A 172 19.37 -12.35 15.28
CA ARG A 172 20.03 -13.61 15.63
C ARG A 172 20.98 -14.05 14.51
N LYS A 173 21.94 -14.94 14.86
CA LYS A 173 22.94 -15.45 13.91
C LYS A 173 22.34 -16.40 12.86
N LYS A 174 21.37 -17.24 13.27
CA LYS A 174 20.72 -18.22 12.36
C LYS A 174 19.61 -17.53 11.56
N PRO A 175 19.44 -17.87 10.27
CA PRO A 175 18.32 -17.36 9.50
C PRO A 175 16.98 -17.84 10.08
N TYR A 176 15.92 -17.14 9.75
CA TYR A 176 14.54 -17.53 9.99
C TYR A 176 14.10 -18.39 8.82
N ILE A 177 13.55 -19.57 9.10
CA ILE A 177 12.93 -20.47 8.11
C ILE A 177 11.46 -20.55 8.47
N VAL A 178 10.59 -20.20 7.53
CA VAL A 178 9.14 -20.11 7.77
C VAL A 178 8.34 -20.60 6.57
N ASN A 179 7.09 -20.91 6.84
CA ASN A 179 6.05 -21.19 5.86
C ASN A 179 5.36 -19.87 5.49
N PRO A 180 5.60 -19.26 4.32
CA PRO A 180 4.94 -18.04 3.92
C PRO A 180 3.53 -18.34 3.42
N TYR A 181 2.53 -17.55 3.86
CA TYR A 181 1.14 -17.76 3.44
C TYR A 181 0.57 -16.56 2.71
N GLN A 182 0.81 -15.36 3.22
CA GLN A 182 0.22 -14.16 2.64
C GLN A 182 1.05 -12.92 2.97
N MET A 183 1.03 -11.95 2.06
CA MET A 183 1.52 -10.61 2.34
C MET A 183 0.37 -9.65 2.55
N VAL A 184 0.49 -8.77 3.55
CA VAL A 184 -0.51 -7.76 3.87
C VAL A 184 0.14 -6.39 4.05
N ALA A 185 -0.60 -5.35 3.67
CA ALA A 185 -0.20 -3.97 3.94
C ALA A 185 -0.97 -3.44 5.16
N ASN A 186 -0.25 -2.90 6.14
CA ASN A 186 -0.84 -2.26 7.31
C ASN A 186 -0.04 -1.00 7.67
N GLN A 187 -0.73 0.13 7.82
CA GLN A 187 -0.15 1.44 8.17
C GLN A 187 1.09 1.82 7.33
N GLY A 188 0.99 1.62 6.00
CA GLY A 188 2.04 1.96 5.02
C GLY A 188 3.25 1.02 5.03
N ARG A 189 3.13 -0.16 5.65
CA ARG A 189 4.18 -1.20 5.70
C ARG A 189 3.65 -2.54 5.23
N TYR A 190 4.52 -3.34 4.63
CA TYR A 190 4.21 -4.72 4.25
C TYR A 190 4.68 -5.70 5.31
N TYR A 191 3.84 -6.68 5.57
CA TYR A 191 4.07 -7.78 6.51
C TYR A 191 3.88 -9.10 5.80
N LEU A 192 4.73 -10.07 6.13
CA LEU A 192 4.54 -11.47 5.81
C LEU A 192 3.78 -12.15 6.94
N LEU A 193 2.65 -12.78 6.62
CA LEU A 193 1.96 -13.73 7.47
C LEU A 193 2.57 -15.11 7.23
N CYS A 194 3.11 -15.72 8.25
CA CYS A 194 3.83 -16.99 8.14
C CYS A 194 3.76 -17.79 9.43
N SER A 195 4.19 -19.06 9.39
CA SER A 195 4.38 -19.87 10.59
C SER A 195 5.75 -20.53 10.61
N TYR A 196 6.09 -21.08 11.76
CA TYR A 196 7.18 -22.05 11.92
C TYR A 196 6.61 -23.47 11.93
N ASP A 197 7.40 -24.44 11.50
CA ASP A 197 7.03 -25.87 11.59
C ASP A 197 6.73 -26.32 13.03
N THR A 198 7.25 -25.60 14.00
CA THR A 198 7.09 -25.88 15.44
C THR A 198 5.98 -25.07 16.10
N SER A 199 5.19 -24.31 15.33
CA SER A 199 4.18 -23.41 15.86
C SER A 199 2.87 -23.47 15.08
N ASN A 200 1.78 -23.70 15.77
CA ASN A 200 0.42 -23.68 15.21
C ASN A 200 -0.17 -22.27 15.12
N ARG A 201 0.65 -21.21 15.20
CA ARG A 201 0.19 -19.83 15.20
C ARG A 201 0.89 -19.01 14.16
N LEU A 202 0.17 -18.00 13.65
CA LEU A 202 0.71 -17.01 12.73
C LEU A 202 1.71 -16.08 13.41
N SER A 203 2.75 -15.78 12.66
CA SER A 203 3.76 -14.79 12.97
C SER A 203 3.75 -13.70 11.89
N HIS A 204 4.05 -12.47 12.30
CA HIS A 204 4.07 -11.31 11.42
C HIS A 204 5.48 -10.76 11.33
N TYR A 205 6.00 -10.67 10.11
CA TYR A 205 7.33 -10.12 9.86
C TYR A 205 7.27 -8.97 8.87
N ARG A 206 7.83 -7.83 9.24
CA ARG A 206 7.93 -6.66 8.35
C ARG A 206 8.94 -6.93 7.24
N LEU A 207 8.54 -6.68 6.00
CA LEU A 207 9.39 -6.91 4.83
C LEU A 207 10.62 -5.99 4.82
N ASP A 208 10.48 -4.75 5.29
CA ASP A 208 11.57 -3.77 5.33
C ASP A 208 12.67 -4.13 6.35
N TYR A 209 12.41 -5.09 7.25
CA TYR A 209 13.40 -5.65 8.18
C TYR A 209 14.02 -6.96 7.69
N MET A 210 13.58 -7.50 6.55
CA MET A 210 14.12 -8.73 5.97
C MET A 210 15.28 -8.44 5.02
N THR A 211 16.35 -9.19 5.18
CA THR A 211 17.49 -9.22 4.24
C THR A 211 17.89 -10.66 3.94
N LYS A 212 18.58 -10.89 2.83
CA LYS A 212 18.99 -12.22 2.40
C LYS A 212 17.81 -13.20 2.35
N LEU A 213 16.71 -12.74 1.75
CA LEU A 213 15.53 -13.56 1.56
C LEU A 213 15.75 -14.50 0.39
N GLU A 214 15.50 -15.78 0.61
CA GLU A 214 15.67 -16.85 -0.36
C GLU A 214 14.50 -17.84 -0.27
N MET A 215 13.99 -18.28 -1.41
CA MET A 215 13.04 -19.37 -1.51
C MET A 215 13.80 -20.70 -1.38
N LEU A 216 13.23 -21.65 -0.62
CA LEU A 216 13.80 -22.97 -0.38
C LEU A 216 13.06 -24.02 -1.21
N ASP A 217 13.73 -25.16 -1.46
CA ASP A 217 13.09 -26.30 -2.15
C ASP A 217 12.05 -27.03 -1.29
N ALA A 218 12.03 -26.77 0.02
CA ALA A 218 11.10 -27.39 0.96
C ALA A 218 9.67 -26.85 0.79
N LYS A 219 8.67 -27.72 0.81
CA LYS A 219 7.26 -27.38 0.75
C LYS A 219 6.77 -26.75 2.04
N VAL A 220 5.80 -25.87 1.91
CA VAL A 220 5.08 -25.24 3.03
C VAL A 220 4.22 -26.26 3.75
N GLU A 221 4.15 -26.18 5.08
CA GLU A 221 3.15 -26.91 5.88
C GLU A 221 1.76 -26.32 5.64
N PRO A 222 0.72 -27.17 5.51
CA PRO A 222 -0.63 -26.69 5.25
C PRO A 222 -1.17 -25.76 6.33
N MET A 223 -1.87 -24.74 5.90
CA MET A 223 -2.42 -23.68 6.75
C MET A 223 -3.65 -24.12 7.57
N ASP A 224 -4.36 -25.14 7.11
CA ASP A 224 -5.58 -25.70 7.70
C ASP A 224 -5.37 -26.36 9.08
N GLN A 225 -4.12 -26.68 9.43
CA GLN A 225 -3.75 -27.28 10.71
C GLN A 225 -3.48 -26.25 11.82
N MET A 226 -3.57 -24.95 11.51
CA MET A 226 -3.30 -23.89 12.50
C MET A 226 -4.54 -23.52 13.31
N GLU A 227 -4.34 -23.19 14.59
CA GLU A 227 -5.40 -22.74 15.50
C GLU A 227 -6.17 -21.54 14.93
N ASP A 228 -5.47 -20.59 14.28
CA ASP A 228 -6.05 -19.38 13.68
C ASP A 228 -6.99 -19.70 12.50
N PHE A 229 -6.90 -20.90 11.90
CA PHE A 229 -7.66 -21.34 10.72
C PHE A 229 -8.78 -22.34 11.02
N VAL A 230 -8.68 -23.10 12.09
CA VAL A 230 -9.69 -24.09 12.48
C VAL A 230 -11.08 -23.47 12.68
N GLN A 231 -11.16 -22.19 13.03
CA GLN A 231 -12.41 -21.44 13.22
C GLN A 231 -12.87 -20.65 11.98
N GLY A 232 -12.27 -20.89 10.82
CA GLY A 232 -12.53 -20.14 9.59
C GLY A 232 -11.72 -18.84 9.52
N TYR A 233 -10.58 -18.88 8.83
CA TYR A 233 -9.74 -17.71 8.62
C TYR A 233 -10.44 -16.68 7.73
N SER A 234 -10.42 -15.44 8.17
CA SER A 234 -10.84 -14.28 7.39
C SER A 234 -9.79 -13.20 7.55
N LEU A 235 -9.17 -12.77 6.44
CA LEU A 235 -8.15 -11.73 6.48
C LEU A 235 -8.66 -10.42 7.09
N PRO A 236 -9.85 -9.90 6.77
CA PRO A 236 -10.38 -8.69 7.42
C PRO A 236 -10.47 -8.84 8.94
N LYS A 237 -10.97 -9.98 9.43
CA LYS A 237 -11.06 -10.27 10.86
C LYS A 237 -9.66 -10.34 11.49
N HIS A 238 -8.72 -11.06 10.87
CA HIS A 238 -7.35 -11.14 11.35
C HIS A 238 -6.68 -9.76 11.45
N MET A 239 -6.89 -8.89 10.45
CA MET A 239 -6.35 -7.52 10.47
C MET A 239 -6.97 -6.66 11.57
N ALA A 240 -8.27 -6.79 11.82
CA ALA A 240 -8.96 -6.09 12.90
C ALA A 240 -8.50 -6.56 14.29
N GLU A 241 -8.16 -7.84 14.45
CA GLU A 241 -7.64 -8.40 15.69
C GLU A 241 -6.17 -8.03 15.95
N HIS A 242 -5.37 -7.86 14.90
CA HIS A 242 -3.92 -7.60 14.97
C HIS A 242 -3.55 -6.17 14.54
N ILE A 243 -4.18 -5.18 15.15
CA ILE A 243 -4.09 -3.76 14.76
C ILE A 243 -2.68 -3.19 14.66
N TYR A 244 -1.70 -3.70 15.44
CA TYR A 244 -0.28 -3.36 15.35
C TYR A 244 0.58 -4.46 14.73
N MET A 245 -0.03 -5.49 14.13
CA MET A 245 0.64 -6.66 13.57
C MET A 245 1.57 -7.37 14.58
N PHE A 246 1.19 -7.39 15.86
CA PHE A 246 1.86 -8.21 16.87
C PHE A 246 1.40 -9.67 16.74
N SER A 247 2.34 -10.59 16.82
CA SER A 247 2.04 -12.02 16.86
C SER A 247 1.51 -12.42 18.25
N GLY A 248 0.76 -13.51 18.29
CA GLY A 248 0.21 -14.07 19.54
C GLY A 248 -1.31 -14.12 19.53
N PRO A 249 -1.93 -14.68 20.59
CA PRO A 249 -3.36 -14.93 20.64
C PRO A 249 -4.17 -13.63 20.75
N SER A 250 -5.33 -13.66 20.10
CA SER A 250 -6.39 -12.68 20.34
C SER A 250 -7.23 -13.10 21.55
N VAL A 251 -7.70 -12.12 22.29
CA VAL A 251 -8.59 -12.28 23.43
C VAL A 251 -9.84 -11.44 23.24
N GLN A 252 -10.96 -11.88 23.81
CA GLN A 252 -12.16 -11.06 23.81
C GLN A 252 -12.00 -9.96 24.87
N VAL A 253 -12.06 -8.73 24.42
CA VAL A 253 -11.91 -7.54 25.28
C VAL A 253 -13.25 -6.85 25.41
N LYS A 254 -13.63 -6.50 26.63
CA LYS A 254 -14.74 -5.61 26.93
C LYS A 254 -14.17 -4.31 27.49
N MET A 255 -14.58 -3.19 26.94
CA MET A 255 -14.08 -1.87 27.34
C MET A 255 -15.19 -0.84 27.38
N ARG A 256 -15.06 0.13 28.28
CA ARG A 256 -15.89 1.32 28.34
C ARG A 256 -15.20 2.44 27.61
N VAL A 257 -15.87 3.05 26.65
CA VAL A 257 -15.32 4.13 25.83
C VAL A 257 -16.28 5.32 25.80
N SER A 258 -15.76 6.52 25.63
CA SER A 258 -16.60 7.69 25.38
C SER A 258 -17.28 7.58 24.01
N GLU A 259 -18.53 8.05 23.87
CA GLU A 259 -19.31 7.92 22.63
C GLU A 259 -18.60 8.51 21.41
N HIS A 260 -17.90 9.63 21.56
CA HIS A 260 -17.15 10.26 20.47
C HIS A 260 -16.00 9.39 19.90
N MET A 261 -15.63 8.29 20.59
CA MET A 261 -14.60 7.35 20.13
C MET A 261 -15.06 6.39 19.02
N ILE A 262 -16.35 6.41 18.62
CA ILE A 262 -16.87 5.49 17.57
C ILE A 262 -16.03 5.58 16.30
N GLY A 263 -15.67 6.79 15.85
CA GLY A 263 -14.81 6.98 14.68
C GLY A 263 -13.46 6.27 14.82
N ALA A 264 -12.78 6.46 15.96
CA ALA A 264 -11.51 5.80 16.24
C ALA A 264 -11.66 4.27 16.37
N LEU A 265 -12.77 3.77 16.93
CA LEU A 265 -13.04 2.33 16.96
C LEU A 265 -13.20 1.75 15.55
N ILE A 266 -13.90 2.44 14.65
CA ILE A 266 -14.04 2.03 13.25
C ILE A 266 -12.68 2.06 12.53
N ASP A 267 -11.86 3.08 12.74
CA ASP A 267 -10.53 3.21 12.13
C ASP A 267 -9.58 2.08 12.54
N TRP A 268 -9.66 1.62 13.81
CA TRP A 268 -8.78 0.58 14.33
C TRP A 268 -9.30 -0.84 14.15
N PHE A 269 -10.60 -1.06 14.38
CA PHE A 269 -11.21 -2.39 14.45
C PHE A 269 -12.20 -2.65 13.30
N GLY A 270 -12.38 -1.70 12.38
CA GLY A 270 -13.38 -1.79 11.33
C GLY A 270 -14.80 -1.85 11.95
N LYS A 271 -15.61 -2.78 11.45
CA LYS A 271 -16.95 -3.06 11.99
C LYS A 271 -17.01 -4.36 12.82
N GLU A 272 -15.85 -4.85 13.27
CA GLU A 272 -15.72 -6.13 13.98
C GLU A 272 -15.91 -5.99 15.51
N PHE A 273 -16.30 -4.83 16.02
CA PHE A 273 -16.70 -4.65 17.42
C PHE A 273 -18.22 -4.62 17.59
N ARG A 274 -18.69 -4.88 18.80
CA ARG A 274 -20.12 -4.85 19.18
C ARG A 274 -20.34 -3.87 20.31
N ILE A 275 -21.37 -3.04 20.21
CA ILE A 275 -21.88 -2.24 21.33
C ILE A 275 -22.72 -3.20 22.19
N VAL A 276 -22.31 -3.39 23.42
CA VAL A 276 -22.96 -4.30 24.39
C VAL A 276 -23.98 -3.54 25.24
N GLN A 277 -23.63 -2.29 25.59
CA GLN A 277 -24.46 -1.44 26.46
C GLN A 277 -24.19 0.04 26.17
N GLU A 278 -25.19 0.86 26.30
CA GLU A 278 -25.09 2.32 26.23
C GLU A 278 -25.26 2.90 27.62
N GLU A 279 -24.36 3.80 28.04
CA GLU A 279 -24.40 4.52 29.32
C GLU A 279 -24.30 6.00 28.96
N ALA A 280 -25.23 6.84 29.31
CA ALA A 280 -25.26 8.30 29.14
C ALA A 280 -24.36 8.86 28.00
N ASP A 281 -23.07 9.12 28.30
CA ASP A 281 -22.04 9.62 27.38
C ASP A 281 -20.96 8.57 27.05
N LYS A 282 -21.17 7.29 27.45
CA LYS A 282 -20.23 6.20 27.31
C LYS A 282 -20.87 4.97 26.68
N LEU A 283 -20.07 4.16 26.06
CA LEU A 283 -20.46 2.88 25.47
C LEU A 283 -19.64 1.75 26.09
N ILE A 284 -20.26 0.62 26.35
CA ILE A 284 -19.53 -0.62 26.60
C ILE A 284 -19.49 -1.39 25.30
N VAL A 285 -18.25 -1.60 24.80
CA VAL A 285 -18.01 -2.31 23.55
C VAL A 285 -17.21 -3.59 23.79
N SER A 286 -17.42 -4.56 22.92
CA SER A 286 -16.74 -5.85 22.95
C SER A 286 -16.07 -6.11 21.60
N VAL A 287 -14.76 -6.46 21.62
CA VAL A 287 -13.96 -6.71 20.43
C VAL A 287 -12.93 -7.82 20.69
N ALA A 288 -12.66 -8.65 19.69
CA ALA A 288 -11.54 -9.56 19.72
C ALA A 288 -10.27 -8.82 19.28
N CYS A 289 -9.20 -8.88 20.07
CA CYS A 289 -7.94 -8.22 19.73
C CYS A 289 -6.74 -8.94 20.38
N ASN A 290 -5.59 -8.88 19.72
CA ASN A 290 -4.34 -9.33 20.29
C ASN A 290 -4.07 -8.61 21.63
N LYS A 291 -3.79 -9.37 22.69
CA LYS A 291 -3.67 -8.84 24.07
C LYS A 291 -2.63 -7.72 24.18
N LEU A 292 -1.47 -7.91 23.55
CA LEU A 292 -0.40 -6.92 23.56
C LEU A 292 -0.78 -5.66 22.76
N ALA A 293 -1.41 -5.82 21.61
CA ALA A 293 -1.90 -4.72 20.80
C ALA A 293 -2.93 -3.88 21.56
N MET A 294 -3.88 -4.54 22.22
CA MET A 294 -4.90 -3.86 23.00
C MET A 294 -4.29 -3.09 24.17
N ARG A 295 -3.26 -3.62 24.84
CA ARG A 295 -2.55 -2.89 25.90
C ARG A 295 -1.99 -1.55 25.41
N TYR A 296 -1.32 -1.55 24.23
CA TYR A 296 -0.80 -0.31 23.66
C TYR A 296 -1.91 0.65 23.23
N TRP A 297 -2.96 0.11 22.62
CA TRP A 297 -4.12 0.90 22.19
C TRP A 297 -4.83 1.56 23.40
N ALA A 298 -5.07 0.80 24.46
CA ALA A 298 -5.70 1.30 25.68
C ALA A 298 -4.86 2.39 26.39
N LEU A 299 -3.53 2.27 26.40
CA LEU A 299 -2.66 3.30 26.94
C LEU A 299 -2.64 4.57 26.06
N GLN A 300 -2.76 4.43 24.75
CA GLN A 300 -2.84 5.56 23.83
C GLN A 300 -4.13 6.37 24.02
N TYR A 301 -5.24 5.70 24.30
CA TYR A 301 -6.57 6.29 24.46
C TYR A 301 -7.05 6.27 25.93
N GLY A 302 -6.13 6.16 26.89
CA GLY A 302 -6.45 5.95 28.31
C GLY A 302 -7.33 7.02 28.95
N GLU A 303 -7.40 8.22 28.39
CA GLU A 303 -8.32 9.27 28.83
C GLU A 303 -9.79 8.94 28.50
N TYR A 304 -10.03 8.20 27.41
CA TYR A 304 -11.35 7.96 26.83
C TYR A 304 -11.76 6.49 26.83
N ALA A 305 -10.84 5.58 27.13
CA ALA A 305 -11.06 4.14 27.06
C ALA A 305 -10.57 3.43 28.33
N GLU A 306 -11.45 2.68 28.96
CA GLU A 306 -11.17 1.85 30.14
C GLU A 306 -11.39 0.37 29.78
N ILE A 307 -10.39 -0.49 30.00
CA ILE A 307 -10.56 -1.93 29.85
C ILE A 307 -11.29 -2.50 31.06
N LEU A 308 -12.38 -3.23 30.81
CA LEU A 308 -13.18 -3.91 31.82
C LEU A 308 -12.81 -5.38 31.95
N GLU A 309 -12.67 -6.08 30.82
CA GLU A 309 -12.33 -7.50 30.71
C GLU A 309 -11.33 -7.74 29.57
N PRO A 310 -10.44 -8.73 29.64
CA PRO A 310 -10.22 -9.63 30.78
C PRO A 310 -9.44 -8.94 31.91
N GLU A 311 -9.60 -9.44 33.14
CA GLU A 311 -8.92 -8.90 34.34
C GLU A 311 -7.39 -8.90 34.17
N SER A 312 -6.83 -9.94 33.57
CA SER A 312 -5.38 -10.05 33.30
C SER A 312 -4.85 -8.93 32.40
N LEU A 313 -5.63 -8.39 31.47
CA LEU A 313 -5.25 -7.25 30.65
C LEU A 313 -5.39 -5.94 31.43
N ARG A 314 -6.44 -5.83 32.24
CA ARG A 314 -6.67 -4.68 33.11
C ARG A 314 -5.54 -4.52 34.12
N ASP A 315 -5.07 -5.61 34.71
CA ASP A 315 -3.95 -5.61 35.67
C ASP A 315 -2.63 -5.25 34.99
N ASP A 316 -2.34 -5.82 33.79
CA ASP A 316 -1.17 -5.46 32.99
C ASP A 316 -1.15 -3.94 32.70
N ILE A 317 -2.30 -3.34 32.42
CA ILE A 317 -2.40 -1.90 32.16
C ILE A 317 -2.21 -1.09 33.44
N ARG A 318 -2.80 -1.53 34.58
CA ARG A 318 -2.64 -0.88 35.86
C ARG A 318 -1.16 -0.80 36.28
N GLU A 319 -0.42 -1.91 36.17
CA GLU A 319 1.03 -1.92 36.46
C GLU A 319 1.81 -0.88 35.60
N VAL A 320 1.48 -0.77 34.31
CA VAL A 320 2.14 0.21 33.43
C VAL A 320 1.76 1.65 33.86
N VAL A 321 0.50 1.91 34.16
CA VAL A 321 0.03 3.24 34.60
C VAL A 321 0.69 3.65 35.91
N ASP A 322 0.80 2.74 36.89
CA ASP A 322 1.46 2.99 38.18
C ASP A 322 2.95 3.29 37.97
N CYS A 323 3.63 2.53 37.11
CA CYS A 323 5.02 2.80 36.74
C CYS A 323 5.17 4.17 36.04
N MET A 324 4.28 4.51 35.11
CA MET A 324 4.27 5.81 34.46
C MET A 324 4.04 6.93 35.48
N ALA A 325 3.04 6.82 36.36
CA ALA A 325 2.78 7.82 37.40
C ALA A 325 3.97 8.05 38.28
N SER A 326 4.69 6.98 38.69
CA SER A 326 5.93 7.08 39.48
C SER A 326 7.07 7.77 38.73
N SER A 327 7.09 7.69 37.40
CA SER A 327 8.15 8.32 36.56
C SER A 327 7.95 9.84 36.41
N TYR A 328 6.75 10.35 36.69
CA TYR A 328 6.41 11.78 36.61
C TYR A 328 6.27 12.46 37.97
N GLN A 329 6.57 11.78 39.05
CA GLN A 329 6.70 12.31 40.40
C GLN A 329 8.14 12.70 40.70
#